data_cc06f0b82bf63013e4438e2c1aa915ae
#
_entry.id   cc06f0b82bf63013e4438e2c1aa915ae
#
_cell.length_a   1.000
_cell.length_b   1.000
_cell.length_c   1.000
_cell.angle_alpha   90.00
_cell.angle_beta   90.00
_cell.angle_gamma   90.00
#
_symmetry.space_group_name_H-M   'P 1'
#
loop_
_entity.id
_entity.type
_entity.pdbx_description
1 polymer ?
#
loop_
_entity_poly.entity_id
_entity_poly.type
_entity_poly.pdbx_seq_one_letter_code
_entity_poly.pdbx_strand_id
1 'polypeptide(L)'
;MIKASSASKAALAFEAEASSRSPQTSLVEQEVLALFDRLREPLFRYVLSFSLTMADSEEIIQETFLALFQHLQQGKSRLNLKGWLFRVAHNLALRKRRDDRRDPQHFAVTDLPCEELVIDPAPNPEDQLAASRKQEALAAVVDALPEQDRRCLFLRAEGLRYREIADVLEISISTVSVSLGRSLARIGRAVER
;
A
#
# COMPACT_ATOMS: atom_id res chain seq x y z
N MET A 1 -11.46 -52.46 10.98
CA MET A 1 -10.11 -51.88 11.12
C MET A 1 -9.59 -51.51 9.74
N ILE A 2 -9.18 -50.30 9.49
CA ILE A 2 -8.46 -49.66 8.39
C ILE A 2 -9.18 -48.36 7.96
N LYS A 3 -8.89 -47.28 8.68
CA LYS A 3 -9.11 -45.87 8.20
C LYS A 3 -8.16 -44.86 8.90
N ALA A 4 -6.96 -45.25 9.29
CA ALA A 4 -6.00 -44.36 9.96
C ALA A 4 -4.75 -44.01 9.12
N SER A 5 -4.70 -44.39 7.82
CA SER A 5 -3.45 -44.31 7.03
C SER A 5 -3.37 -43.09 6.10
N SER A 6 -4.49 -42.41 5.79
CA SER A 6 -4.49 -41.31 4.80
C SER A 6 -4.04 -39.98 5.38
N ALA A 7 -4.46 -39.65 6.60
CA ALA A 7 -4.11 -38.34 7.24
C ALA A 7 -2.63 -38.30 7.66
N SER A 8 -2.08 -39.42 8.10
CA SER A 8 -0.65 -39.54 8.48
C SER A 8 0.29 -39.40 7.28
N LYS A 9 -0.14 -39.88 6.11
CA LYS A 9 0.66 -39.80 4.87
C LYS A 9 0.66 -38.39 4.29
N ALA A 10 -0.45 -37.65 4.43
CA ALA A 10 -0.54 -36.25 4.05
C ALA A 10 0.27 -35.32 4.96
N ALA A 11 0.27 -35.58 6.28
CA ALA A 11 1.09 -34.85 7.25
C ALA A 11 2.60 -35.08 7.00
N LEU A 12 3.01 -36.30 6.76
CA LEU A 12 4.41 -36.64 6.43
C LEU A 12 4.85 -36.08 5.07
N ALA A 13 3.97 -35.99 4.10
CA ALA A 13 4.26 -35.33 2.82
C ALA A 13 4.44 -33.84 2.97
N PHE A 14 3.61 -33.17 3.78
CA PHE A 14 3.72 -31.75 4.09
C PHE A 14 5.00 -31.41 4.88
N GLU A 15 5.39 -32.25 5.85
CA GLU A 15 6.67 -32.11 6.58
C GLU A 15 7.90 -32.40 5.69
N ALA A 16 7.79 -33.33 4.75
CA ALA A 16 8.86 -33.62 3.80
C ALA A 16 9.05 -32.48 2.76
N GLU A 17 7.99 -31.83 2.33
CA GLU A 17 8.06 -30.64 1.48
C GLU A 17 8.64 -29.42 2.23
N ALA A 18 8.31 -29.25 3.52
CA ALA A 18 8.91 -28.22 4.36
C ALA A 18 10.42 -28.45 4.59
N SER A 19 10.85 -29.72 4.68
CA SER A 19 12.27 -30.09 4.88
C SER A 19 13.11 -30.03 3.60
N SER A 20 12.49 -30.01 2.42
CA SER A 20 13.20 -29.94 1.13
C SER A 20 13.44 -28.50 0.62
N ARG A 21 12.95 -27.48 1.35
CA ARG A 21 13.21 -26.08 0.99
C ARG A 21 14.67 -25.74 1.27
N SER A 22 15.36 -25.18 0.26
CA SER A 22 16.74 -24.76 0.44
C SER A 22 16.82 -23.66 1.52
N PRO A 23 17.90 -23.58 2.32
CA PRO A 23 18.08 -22.55 3.34
C PRO A 23 17.91 -21.12 2.78
N GLN A 24 18.25 -20.91 1.51
CA GLN A 24 18.06 -19.63 0.83
C GLN A 24 16.60 -19.27 0.60
N THR A 25 15.73 -20.24 0.27
CA THR A 25 14.30 -20.02 0.11
C THR A 25 13.67 -19.60 1.43
N SER A 26 14.04 -20.24 2.55
CA SER A 26 13.58 -19.89 3.89
C SER A 26 13.97 -18.46 4.30
N LEU A 27 15.17 -18.00 3.95
CA LEU A 27 15.60 -16.62 4.22
C LEU A 27 14.82 -15.58 3.40
N VAL A 28 14.54 -15.88 2.13
CA VAL A 28 13.73 -15.01 1.26
C VAL A 28 12.28 -14.95 1.78
N GLU A 29 11.70 -16.07 2.18
CA GLU A 29 10.36 -16.11 2.76
C GLU A 29 10.26 -15.23 4.02
N GLN A 30 11.24 -15.31 4.92
CA GLN A 30 11.29 -14.49 6.14
C GLN A 30 11.41 -13.00 5.82
N GLU A 31 12.24 -12.63 4.84
CA GLU A 31 12.42 -11.24 4.40
C GLU A 31 11.11 -10.69 3.81
N VAL A 32 10.41 -11.48 2.98
CA VAL A 32 9.12 -11.09 2.40
C VAL A 32 8.06 -10.93 3.47
N LEU A 33 7.96 -11.85 4.43
CA LEU A 33 7.02 -11.77 5.55
C LEU A 33 7.25 -10.51 6.40
N ALA A 34 8.51 -10.22 6.75
CA ALA A 34 8.85 -9.01 7.51
C ALA A 34 8.49 -7.71 6.76
N LEU A 35 8.64 -7.70 5.42
CA LEU A 35 8.22 -6.57 4.59
C LEU A 35 6.69 -6.51 4.46
N PHE A 36 6.02 -7.65 4.38
CA PHE A 36 4.57 -7.75 4.33
C PHE A 36 3.94 -7.15 5.58
N ASP A 37 4.34 -7.60 6.77
CA ASP A 37 3.81 -7.11 8.05
C ASP A 37 3.98 -5.59 8.19
N ARG A 38 5.09 -5.04 7.70
CA ARG A 38 5.39 -3.61 7.80
C ARG A 38 4.73 -2.75 6.73
N LEU A 39 4.59 -3.26 5.50
CA LEU A 39 4.24 -2.44 4.33
C LEU A 39 2.88 -2.77 3.71
N ARG A 40 2.22 -3.88 4.12
CA ARG A 40 0.90 -4.24 3.58
C ARG A 40 -0.10 -3.10 3.74
N GLU A 41 -0.25 -2.61 4.95
CA GLU A 41 -1.24 -1.57 5.28
C GLU A 41 -0.94 -0.22 4.57
N PRO A 42 0.29 0.32 4.61
CA PRO A 42 0.65 1.49 3.82
C PRO A 42 0.40 1.34 2.31
N LEU A 43 0.76 0.19 1.74
CA LEU A 43 0.55 -0.08 0.31
C LEU A 43 -0.95 -0.18 -0.01
N PHE A 44 -1.73 -0.82 0.85
CA PHE A 44 -3.16 -0.98 0.66
C PHE A 44 -3.86 0.39 0.63
N ARG A 45 -3.60 1.27 1.62
CA ARG A 45 -4.12 2.65 1.62
C ARG A 45 -3.70 3.42 0.38
N TYR A 46 -2.46 3.24 -0.07
CA TYR A 46 -1.98 3.87 -1.30
C TYR A 46 -2.75 3.39 -2.53
N VAL A 47 -2.99 2.08 -2.67
CA VAL A 47 -3.73 1.50 -3.80
C VAL A 47 -5.20 1.94 -3.76
N LEU A 48 -5.84 1.99 -2.59
CA LEU A 48 -7.20 2.52 -2.44
C LEU A 48 -7.34 3.97 -2.94
N SER A 49 -6.29 4.78 -2.84
CA SER A 49 -6.31 6.17 -3.36
C SER A 49 -6.50 6.27 -4.88
N PHE A 50 -6.49 5.14 -5.60
CA PHE A 50 -6.79 5.08 -7.03
C PHE A 50 -8.29 4.90 -7.34
N SER A 51 -9.16 4.91 -6.32
CA SER A 51 -10.60 4.64 -6.43
C SER A 51 -10.89 3.24 -7.01
N LEU A 52 -10.12 2.26 -6.57
CA LEU A 52 -10.32 0.85 -6.84
C LEU A 52 -11.18 0.21 -5.74
N THR A 53 -11.79 -0.93 -6.03
CA THR A 53 -12.53 -1.68 -5.01
C THR A 53 -11.58 -2.27 -3.95
N MET A 54 -12.13 -2.64 -2.78
CA MET A 54 -11.35 -3.36 -1.74
C MET A 54 -10.75 -4.66 -2.30
N ALA A 55 -11.55 -5.43 -3.05
CA ALA A 55 -11.12 -6.70 -3.63
C ALA A 55 -9.97 -6.51 -4.63
N ASP A 56 -10.09 -5.54 -5.54
CA ASP A 56 -9.03 -5.22 -6.50
C ASP A 56 -7.76 -4.73 -5.81
N SER A 57 -7.93 -3.96 -4.74
CA SER A 57 -6.79 -3.47 -3.95
C SER A 57 -6.06 -4.61 -3.24
N GLU A 58 -6.78 -5.57 -2.67
CA GLU A 58 -6.20 -6.77 -2.07
C GLU A 58 -5.47 -7.64 -3.11
N GLU A 59 -6.04 -7.82 -4.29
CA GLU A 59 -5.41 -8.55 -5.41
C GLU A 59 -4.09 -7.89 -5.81
N ILE A 60 -4.07 -6.57 -5.97
CA ILE A 60 -2.86 -5.80 -6.29
C ILE A 60 -1.79 -5.97 -5.21
N ILE A 61 -2.17 -5.95 -3.93
CA ILE A 61 -1.22 -6.17 -2.85
C ILE A 61 -0.63 -7.58 -2.90
N GLN A 62 -1.45 -8.60 -3.12
CA GLN A 62 -1.00 -9.98 -3.27
C GLN A 62 -0.02 -10.12 -4.46
N GLU A 63 -0.38 -9.57 -5.63
CA GLU A 63 0.49 -9.58 -6.82
C GLU A 63 1.80 -8.83 -6.56
N THR A 64 1.76 -7.70 -5.84
CA THR A 64 2.94 -6.92 -5.48
C THR A 64 3.92 -7.72 -4.62
N PHE A 65 3.44 -8.44 -3.60
CA PHE A 65 4.30 -9.26 -2.73
C PHE A 65 4.75 -10.56 -3.40
N LEU A 66 3.94 -11.13 -4.29
CA LEU A 66 4.36 -12.26 -5.13
C LEU A 66 5.51 -11.84 -6.06
N ALA A 67 5.40 -10.67 -6.69
CA ALA A 67 6.47 -10.10 -7.50
C ALA A 67 7.75 -9.85 -6.67
N LEU A 68 7.63 -9.39 -5.41
CA LEU A 68 8.76 -9.24 -4.50
C LEU A 68 9.44 -10.59 -4.23
N PHE A 69 8.66 -11.61 -3.92
CA PHE A 69 9.17 -12.95 -3.66
C PHE A 69 9.99 -13.48 -4.86
N GLN A 70 9.41 -13.37 -6.07
CA GLN A 70 10.09 -13.76 -7.31
C GLN A 70 11.36 -12.93 -7.56
N HIS A 71 11.32 -11.62 -7.29
CA HIS A 71 12.46 -10.72 -7.42
C HIS A 71 13.63 -11.15 -6.52
N LEU A 72 13.35 -11.48 -5.26
CA LEU A 72 14.36 -11.90 -4.29
C LEU A 72 14.87 -13.31 -4.57
N GLN A 73 14.01 -14.24 -5.00
CA GLN A 73 14.42 -15.59 -5.41
C GLN A 73 15.39 -15.57 -6.60
N GLN A 74 15.21 -14.63 -7.53
CA GLN A 74 16.12 -14.45 -8.68
C GLN A 74 17.43 -13.76 -8.30
N GLY A 75 17.69 -13.51 -7.01
CA GLY A 75 18.92 -12.86 -6.55
C GLY A 75 19.04 -11.39 -7.00
N LYS A 76 17.96 -10.75 -7.38
CA LYS A 76 17.95 -9.34 -7.79
C LYS A 76 18.24 -8.40 -6.63
N SER A 77 18.49 -7.12 -6.94
CA SER A 77 18.89 -6.10 -5.98
C SER A 77 17.91 -5.95 -4.82
N ARG A 78 18.43 -5.90 -3.59
CA ARG A 78 17.69 -5.60 -2.35
C ARG A 78 17.69 -4.11 -2.00
N LEU A 79 18.28 -3.27 -2.87
CA LEU A 79 18.34 -1.84 -2.62
C LEU A 79 16.96 -1.22 -2.79
N ASN A 80 16.52 -0.46 -1.76
CA ASN A 80 15.27 0.29 -1.76
C ASN A 80 14.02 -0.56 -2.07
N LEU A 81 13.87 -1.70 -1.41
CA LEU A 81 12.70 -2.58 -1.61
C LEU A 81 11.37 -1.87 -1.32
N LYS A 82 11.36 -0.91 -0.38
CA LYS A 82 10.17 -0.08 -0.12
C LYS A 82 9.75 0.72 -1.35
N GLY A 83 10.64 1.50 -1.94
CA GLY A 83 10.36 2.26 -3.16
C GLY A 83 9.97 1.35 -4.33
N TRP A 84 10.63 0.19 -4.44
CA TRP A 84 10.32 -0.80 -5.46
C TRP A 84 8.89 -1.36 -5.31
N LEU A 85 8.47 -1.70 -4.09
CA LEU A 85 7.11 -2.17 -3.80
C LEU A 85 6.05 -1.13 -4.16
N PHE A 86 6.25 0.14 -3.75
CA PHE A 86 5.33 1.22 -4.12
C PHE A 86 5.27 1.43 -5.64
N ARG A 87 6.38 1.28 -6.36
CA ARG A 87 6.41 1.37 -7.81
C ARG A 87 5.63 0.23 -8.48
N VAL A 88 5.81 -1.01 -8.03
CA VAL A 88 5.05 -2.16 -8.55
C VAL A 88 3.56 -1.98 -8.30
N ALA A 89 3.16 -1.68 -7.07
CA ALA A 89 1.76 -1.44 -6.71
C ALA A 89 1.15 -0.28 -7.51
N HIS A 90 1.90 0.81 -7.72
CA HIS A 90 1.48 1.96 -8.54
C HIS A 90 1.16 1.54 -9.97
N ASN A 91 2.06 0.78 -10.61
CA ASN A 91 1.89 0.35 -12.00
C ASN A 91 0.73 -0.64 -12.15
N LEU A 92 0.55 -1.55 -11.19
CA LEU A 92 -0.59 -2.47 -11.16
C LEU A 92 -1.92 -1.71 -11.00
N ALA A 93 -1.98 -0.76 -10.06
CA ALA A 93 -3.17 0.07 -9.86
C ALA A 93 -3.52 0.93 -11.08
N LEU A 94 -2.52 1.50 -11.77
CA LEU A 94 -2.76 2.22 -13.03
C LEU A 94 -3.26 1.31 -14.15
N ARG A 95 -2.74 0.07 -14.22
CA ARG A 95 -3.20 -0.92 -15.21
C ARG A 95 -4.65 -1.30 -14.92
N LYS A 96 -4.97 -1.70 -13.70
CA LYS A 96 -6.33 -2.07 -13.29
C LYS A 96 -7.33 -0.94 -13.59
N ARG A 97 -7.03 0.27 -13.16
CA ARG A 97 -7.90 1.45 -13.41
C ARG A 97 -8.11 1.75 -14.91
N ARG A 98 -7.14 1.43 -15.78
CA ARG A 98 -7.31 1.56 -17.23
C ARG A 98 -8.24 0.48 -17.79
N ASP A 99 -8.15 -0.73 -17.26
CA ASP A 99 -8.96 -1.85 -17.68
C ASP A 99 -10.41 -1.66 -17.22
N ASP A 100 -10.65 -1.22 -15.99
CA ASP A 100 -11.98 -0.88 -15.47
C ASP A 100 -12.69 0.23 -16.26
N ARG A 101 -11.93 1.23 -16.75
CA ARG A 101 -12.50 2.28 -17.63
C ARG A 101 -12.93 1.78 -18.99
N ARG A 102 -12.42 0.63 -19.46
CA ARG A 102 -12.81 0.00 -20.72
C ARG A 102 -14.03 -0.87 -20.58
N ASP A 103 -14.33 -1.34 -19.37
CA ASP A 103 -15.52 -2.14 -19.05
C ASP A 103 -16.40 -1.42 -18.01
N PRO A 104 -17.39 -0.63 -18.45
CA PRO A 104 -18.22 0.22 -17.59
C PRO A 104 -19.07 -0.53 -16.55
N GLN A 105 -19.13 -1.86 -16.60
CA GLN A 105 -19.94 -2.66 -15.67
C GLN A 105 -19.31 -2.82 -14.28
N HIS A 106 -18.07 -2.36 -14.08
CA HIS A 106 -17.33 -2.47 -12.81
C HIS A 106 -17.17 -1.15 -12.04
N PHE A 107 -17.99 -0.15 -12.32
CA PHE A 107 -17.96 1.10 -11.56
C PHE A 107 -18.59 0.90 -10.18
N ALA A 108 -17.83 0.37 -9.23
CA ALA A 108 -18.15 0.48 -7.82
C ALA A 108 -17.71 1.89 -7.36
N VAL A 109 -18.70 2.76 -7.14
CA VAL A 109 -18.50 4.01 -6.40
C VAL A 109 -18.06 3.59 -5.00
N THR A 110 -16.77 3.66 -4.74
CA THR A 110 -16.25 3.47 -3.39
C THR A 110 -16.10 4.86 -2.77
N ASP A 111 -17.20 5.35 -2.20
CA ASP A 111 -17.11 6.33 -1.13
C ASP A 111 -16.44 5.62 0.06
N LEU A 112 -15.12 5.62 0.07
CA LEU A 112 -14.36 5.22 1.25
C LEU A 112 -14.24 6.44 2.14
N PRO A 113 -14.87 6.42 3.32
CA PRO A 113 -14.48 7.33 4.37
C PRO A 113 -12.98 7.10 4.62
N CYS A 114 -12.23 8.16 4.73
CA CYS A 114 -10.86 8.13 5.23
C CYS A 114 -10.95 7.84 6.75
N GLU A 115 -11.33 6.60 7.11
CA GLU A 115 -11.43 6.18 8.48
C GLU A 115 -10.13 5.57 8.97
N GLU A 116 -9.75 6.11 10.13
CA GLU A 116 -8.83 5.63 11.14
C GLU A 116 -7.34 5.78 10.89
N LEU A 117 -6.87 7.00 11.09
CA LEU A 117 -5.67 7.19 11.90
C LEU A 117 -6.07 6.92 13.37
N VAL A 118 -5.70 5.75 13.87
CA VAL A 118 -5.88 5.37 15.28
C VAL A 118 -5.20 6.42 16.15
N ILE A 119 -5.99 7.16 16.91
CA ILE A 119 -5.51 8.06 17.96
C ILE A 119 -5.69 7.32 19.28
N ASP A 120 -4.62 7.24 20.03
CA ASP A 120 -4.44 6.68 21.37
C ASP A 120 -5.35 7.35 22.43
N PRO A 121 -5.71 6.72 23.57
CA PRO A 121 -6.96 6.94 24.28
C PRO A 121 -7.03 8.17 25.18
N ALA A 122 -8.24 8.75 25.16
CA ALA A 122 -8.88 9.61 26.14
C ALA A 122 -8.41 11.07 26.33
N PRO A 123 -8.65 11.95 25.35
CA PRO A 123 -8.90 13.37 25.64
C PRO A 123 -10.41 13.61 25.94
N ASN A 124 -10.66 14.76 26.63
CA ASN A 124 -11.97 15.31 26.94
C ASN A 124 -12.92 15.32 25.70
N PRO A 125 -14.24 15.09 25.85
CA PRO A 125 -15.19 15.03 24.72
C PRO A 125 -15.18 16.27 23.80
N GLU A 126 -14.93 17.46 24.35
CA GLU A 126 -14.83 18.70 23.56
C GLU A 126 -13.57 18.73 22.69
N ASP A 127 -12.44 18.24 23.23
CA ASP A 127 -11.18 18.13 22.49
C ASP A 127 -11.26 17.07 21.41
N GLN A 128 -12.00 15.96 21.66
CA GLN A 128 -12.27 14.93 20.67
C GLN A 128 -13.10 15.46 19.49
N LEU A 129 -14.14 16.24 19.76
CA LEU A 129 -14.98 16.84 18.74
C LEU A 129 -14.20 17.86 17.88
N ALA A 130 -13.36 18.66 18.51
CA ALA A 130 -12.50 19.63 17.82
C ALA A 130 -11.45 18.92 16.96
N ALA A 131 -10.84 17.83 17.45
CA ALA A 131 -9.89 17.00 16.72
C ALA A 131 -10.55 16.30 15.52
N SER A 132 -11.76 15.75 15.70
CA SER A 132 -12.53 15.12 14.61
C SER A 132 -12.86 16.12 13.49
N ARG A 133 -13.35 17.30 13.81
CA ARG A 133 -13.63 18.36 12.82
C ARG A 133 -12.37 18.79 12.07
N LYS A 134 -11.24 18.90 12.77
CA LYS A 134 -9.96 19.25 12.16
C LYS A 134 -9.48 18.12 11.22
N GLN A 135 -9.68 16.88 11.61
CA GLN A 135 -9.34 15.72 10.81
C GLN A 135 -10.21 15.61 9.56
N GLU A 136 -11.52 15.83 9.68
CA GLU A 136 -12.47 15.88 8.55
C GLU A 136 -12.12 17.01 7.57
N ALA A 137 -11.81 18.19 8.08
CA ALA A 137 -11.39 19.34 7.25
C ALA A 137 -10.07 19.03 6.52
N LEU A 138 -9.12 18.38 7.19
CA LEU A 138 -7.87 17.98 6.59
C LEU A 138 -8.06 16.91 5.50
N ALA A 139 -8.89 15.91 5.75
CA ALA A 139 -9.25 14.88 4.78
C ALA A 139 -9.88 15.50 3.54
N ALA A 140 -10.86 16.39 3.70
CA ALA A 140 -11.49 17.09 2.59
C ALA A 140 -10.49 17.91 1.74
N VAL A 141 -9.49 18.54 2.38
CA VAL A 141 -8.45 19.28 1.64
C VAL A 141 -7.54 18.32 0.86
N VAL A 142 -7.18 17.19 1.44
CA VAL A 142 -6.37 16.16 0.77
C VAL A 142 -7.11 15.58 -0.42
N ASP A 143 -8.41 15.29 -0.29
CA ASP A 143 -9.24 14.76 -1.36
C ASP A 143 -9.44 15.77 -2.51
N ALA A 144 -9.47 17.05 -2.19
CA ALA A 144 -9.54 18.14 -3.18
C ALA A 144 -8.21 18.42 -3.90
N LEU A 145 -7.11 17.74 -3.53
CA LEU A 145 -5.83 17.89 -4.24
C LEU A 145 -5.91 17.23 -5.63
N PRO A 146 -5.20 17.79 -6.63
CA PRO A 146 -4.95 17.08 -7.87
C PRO A 146 -4.35 15.70 -7.62
N GLU A 147 -4.75 14.72 -8.41
CA GLU A 147 -4.36 13.31 -8.21
C GLU A 147 -2.85 13.11 -8.07
N GLN A 148 -2.07 13.78 -8.91
CA GLN A 148 -0.60 13.72 -8.83
C GLN A 148 -0.06 14.31 -7.52
N ASP A 149 -0.60 15.44 -7.07
CA ASP A 149 -0.19 16.10 -5.83
C ASP A 149 -0.53 15.22 -4.61
N ARG A 150 -1.71 14.61 -4.60
CA ARG A 150 -2.15 13.66 -3.58
C ARG A 150 -1.23 12.42 -3.52
N ARG A 151 -0.87 11.84 -4.67
CA ARG A 151 0.07 10.72 -4.72
C ARG A 151 1.46 11.09 -4.21
N CYS A 152 1.99 12.25 -4.58
CA CYS A 152 3.26 12.76 -4.05
C CYS A 152 3.20 12.89 -2.52
N LEU A 153 2.11 13.44 -1.99
CA LEU A 153 1.90 13.62 -0.57
C LEU A 153 1.85 12.28 0.18
N PHE A 154 1.08 11.31 -0.33
CA PHE A 154 1.01 9.95 0.22
C PHE A 154 2.38 9.28 0.31
N LEU A 155 3.11 9.24 -0.79
CA LEU A 155 4.43 8.62 -0.84
C LEU A 155 5.41 9.34 0.10
N ARG A 156 5.29 10.66 0.25
CA ARG A 156 6.10 11.43 1.18
C ARG A 156 5.75 11.13 2.64
N ALA A 157 4.47 11.01 2.97
CA ALA A 157 3.99 10.62 4.30
C ALA A 157 4.50 9.23 4.69
N GLU A 158 4.59 8.32 3.72
CA GLU A 158 5.21 7.01 3.90
C GLU A 158 6.75 7.06 4.02
N GLY A 159 7.36 8.24 4.00
CA GLY A 159 8.78 8.45 4.21
C GLY A 159 9.66 8.26 2.98
N LEU A 160 9.09 8.14 1.76
CA LEU A 160 9.89 8.08 0.54
C LEU A 160 10.60 9.41 0.32
N ARG A 161 11.82 9.34 -0.20
CA ARG A 161 12.62 10.51 -0.61
C ARG A 161 12.12 11.03 -1.96
N TYR A 162 12.37 12.30 -2.26
CA TYR A 162 11.94 12.95 -3.52
C TYR A 162 12.35 12.17 -4.77
N ARG A 163 13.55 11.60 -4.78
CA ARG A 163 14.04 10.78 -5.88
C ARG A 163 13.24 9.48 -6.02
N GLU A 164 12.93 8.83 -4.90
CA GLU A 164 12.14 7.60 -4.87
C GLU A 164 10.70 7.86 -5.33
N ILE A 165 10.10 9.00 -4.92
CA ILE A 165 8.78 9.44 -5.37
C ILE A 165 8.79 9.70 -6.89
N ALA A 166 9.83 10.37 -7.39
CA ALA A 166 10.02 10.62 -8.81
C ALA A 166 10.09 9.31 -9.62
N ASP A 167 10.84 8.32 -9.10
CA ASP A 167 10.98 6.99 -9.69
C ASP A 167 9.66 6.18 -9.65
N VAL A 168 8.86 6.29 -8.57
CA VAL A 168 7.55 5.62 -8.44
C VAL A 168 6.53 6.19 -9.40
N LEU A 169 6.45 7.53 -9.50
CA LEU A 169 5.44 8.23 -10.29
C LEU A 169 5.87 8.51 -11.74
N GLU A 170 7.12 8.16 -12.10
CA GLU A 170 7.72 8.42 -13.43
C GLU A 170 7.69 9.92 -13.81
N ILE A 171 7.97 10.80 -12.84
CA ILE A 171 8.00 12.26 -13.00
C ILE A 171 9.36 12.83 -12.59
N SER A 172 9.63 14.10 -12.90
CA SER A 172 10.87 14.75 -12.49
C SER A 172 10.87 15.08 -10.99
N ILE A 173 12.07 15.13 -10.38
CA ILE A 173 12.25 15.54 -8.97
C ILE A 173 11.71 16.98 -8.75
N SER A 174 11.88 17.86 -9.72
CA SER A 174 11.32 19.22 -9.67
C SER A 174 9.80 19.21 -9.62
N THR A 175 9.15 18.33 -10.38
CA THR A 175 7.69 18.13 -10.33
C THR A 175 7.25 17.66 -8.95
N VAL A 176 7.94 16.69 -8.35
CA VAL A 176 7.68 16.23 -6.97
C VAL A 176 7.77 17.39 -5.98
N SER A 177 8.83 18.22 -6.08
CA SER A 177 9.03 19.37 -5.19
C SER A 177 7.88 20.39 -5.31
N VAL A 178 7.47 20.71 -6.53
CA VAL A 178 6.35 21.65 -6.78
C VAL A 178 5.03 21.08 -6.27
N SER A 179 4.74 19.80 -6.53
CA SER A 179 3.53 19.12 -6.08
C SER A 179 3.43 19.09 -4.55
N LEU A 180 4.52 18.75 -3.86
CA LEU A 180 4.57 18.75 -2.39
C LEU A 180 4.45 20.17 -1.82
N GLY A 181 5.12 21.15 -2.41
CA GLY A 181 5.01 22.55 -1.98
C GLY A 181 3.57 23.09 -2.09
N ARG A 182 2.88 22.79 -3.18
CA ARG A 182 1.45 23.16 -3.36
C ARG A 182 0.54 22.47 -2.34
N SER A 183 0.75 21.17 -2.13
CA SER A 183 -0.03 20.38 -1.18
C SER A 183 0.13 20.91 0.24
N LEU A 184 1.36 21.12 0.70
CA LEU A 184 1.64 21.65 2.03
C LEU A 184 1.08 23.06 2.24
N ALA A 185 1.16 23.94 1.22
CA ALA A 185 0.57 25.27 1.29
C ALA A 185 -0.97 25.26 1.39
N ARG A 186 -1.64 24.28 0.76
CA ARG A 186 -3.10 24.11 0.89
C ARG A 186 -3.49 23.57 2.26
N ILE A 187 -2.77 22.57 2.74
CA ILE A 187 -2.97 21.98 4.06
C ILE A 187 -2.74 23.02 5.17
N GLY A 188 -1.63 23.78 5.11
CA GLY A 188 -1.34 24.82 6.09
C GLY A 188 -2.47 25.83 6.24
N ARG A 189 -3.00 26.34 5.12
CA ARG A 189 -4.14 27.26 5.12
C ARG A 189 -5.44 26.68 5.68
N ALA A 190 -5.61 25.36 5.63
CA ALA A 190 -6.80 24.71 6.18
C ALA A 190 -6.68 24.46 7.68
N VAL A 191 -5.46 24.30 8.18
CA VAL A 191 -5.18 24.08 9.62
C VAL A 191 -5.20 25.38 10.42
N GLU A 192 -4.89 26.53 9.77
CA GLU A 192 -4.89 27.88 10.39
C GLU A 192 -6.30 28.51 10.51
N ARG A 193 -7.32 27.89 9.94
CA ARG A 193 -8.74 28.34 10.00
C ARG A 193 -9.51 27.62 11.09
#